data_f87e3aeab04188838522bf0efe09bbc0
#
_entry.id   f87e3aeab04188838522bf0efe09bbc0
#
_cell.length_a   1.000
_cell.length_b   1.000
_cell.length_c   1.000
_cell.angle_alpha   90.00
_cell.angle_beta   90.00
_cell.angle_gamma   90.00
#
_symmetry.space_group_name_H-M   'P 1'
#
loop_
_entity.id
_entity.type
_entity.pdbx_description
1 polymer ?
#
loop_
_entity_poly.entity_id
_entity_poly.type
_entity_poly.pdbx_seq_one_letter_code
_entity_poly.pdbx_strand_id
1 'polypeptide(L)'
;LTNLYEELEQDKENIIKFLKEQGVKEDEINYNSPNIIDRLSDPYSNDTQAAYRYIGTANLLIYTQNVKLGKSILEKISSLAKFGIVTKIDDYDIEYLYTKLNEIKPQMIEEATLNARNAAIKFAQDSNSHLGKIKKASQGQFSISNRDKNTPYIKTIRVVSTIEYYLKD
;
A
#
# COMPACT_ATOMS: atom_id res chain seq x y z
N LEU A 1 25.63 -18.21 -18.30
CA LEU A 1 24.46 -18.46 -17.46
C LEU A 1 24.85 -18.62 -15.99
N THR A 2 25.84 -19.48 -15.68
CA THR A 2 26.31 -19.70 -14.29
C THR A 2 26.74 -18.39 -13.63
N ASN A 3 27.61 -17.63 -14.30
CA ASN A 3 28.07 -16.33 -13.79
C ASN A 3 26.91 -15.35 -13.50
N LEU A 4 25.84 -15.36 -14.32
CA LEU A 4 24.67 -14.53 -14.10
C LEU A 4 23.96 -14.89 -12.79
N TYR A 5 23.83 -16.19 -12.49
CA TYR A 5 23.26 -16.64 -11.22
C TYR A 5 24.14 -16.24 -10.01
N GLU A 6 25.45 -16.37 -10.16
CA GLU A 6 26.41 -15.95 -9.12
C GLU A 6 26.34 -14.44 -8.86
N GLU A 7 26.27 -13.64 -9.93
CA GLU A 7 26.10 -12.18 -9.83
C GLU A 7 24.78 -11.81 -9.12
N LEU A 8 23.65 -12.44 -9.51
CA LEU A 8 22.35 -12.18 -8.88
C LEU A 8 22.34 -12.58 -7.39
N GLU A 9 23.02 -13.65 -7.01
CA GLU A 9 23.11 -14.05 -5.60
C GLU A 9 23.98 -13.07 -4.81
N GLN A 10 25.09 -12.61 -5.37
CA GLN A 10 25.93 -11.59 -4.77
C GLN A 10 25.20 -10.24 -4.62
N ASP A 11 24.43 -9.84 -5.64
CA ASP A 11 23.61 -8.63 -5.61
C ASP A 11 22.57 -8.72 -4.52
N LYS A 12 21.90 -9.87 -4.40
CA LYS A 12 20.94 -10.13 -3.32
C LYS A 12 21.57 -9.97 -1.94
N GLU A 13 22.75 -10.56 -1.72
CA GLU A 13 23.47 -10.45 -0.44
C GLU A 13 23.79 -8.97 -0.12
N ASN A 14 24.29 -8.22 -1.11
CA ASN A 14 24.59 -6.80 -0.97
C ASN A 14 23.35 -5.96 -0.65
N ILE A 15 22.22 -6.25 -1.31
CA ILE A 15 20.94 -5.57 -1.05
C ILE A 15 20.44 -5.90 0.37
N ILE A 16 20.45 -7.17 0.76
CA ILE A 16 20.00 -7.59 2.11
C ILE A 16 20.88 -6.93 3.18
N LYS A 17 22.19 -6.88 2.98
CA LYS A 17 23.13 -6.21 3.88
C LYS A 17 22.79 -4.72 4.01
N PHE A 18 22.63 -4.03 2.88
CA PHE A 18 22.22 -2.63 2.86
C PHE A 18 20.91 -2.41 3.63
N LEU A 19 19.88 -3.24 3.41
CA LEU A 19 18.58 -3.13 4.08
C LEU A 19 18.72 -3.32 5.61
N LYS A 20 19.50 -4.31 6.05
CA LYS A 20 19.77 -4.54 7.47
C LYS A 20 20.52 -3.36 8.10
N GLU A 21 21.46 -2.77 7.40
CA GLU A 21 22.17 -1.55 7.84
C GLU A 21 21.22 -0.33 7.96
N GLN A 22 20.16 -0.27 7.15
CA GLN A 22 19.13 0.76 7.30
C GLN A 22 18.12 0.44 8.43
N GLY A 23 18.16 -0.76 9.02
CA GLY A 23 17.30 -1.17 10.13
C GLY A 23 16.10 -2.02 9.73
N VAL A 24 16.07 -2.56 8.51
CA VAL A 24 15.05 -3.54 8.09
C VAL A 24 15.34 -4.88 8.77
N LYS A 25 14.32 -5.49 9.32
CA LYS A 25 14.43 -6.82 9.94
C LYS A 25 14.38 -7.91 8.89
N GLU A 26 14.93 -9.07 9.22
CA GLU A 26 15.00 -10.19 8.29
C GLU A 26 13.61 -10.74 7.91
N ASP A 27 12.68 -10.75 8.84
CA ASP A 27 11.29 -11.17 8.64
C ASP A 27 10.46 -10.17 7.80
N GLU A 28 10.97 -8.95 7.60
CA GLU A 28 10.39 -7.93 6.72
C GLU A 28 10.87 -8.05 5.27
N ILE A 29 11.86 -8.92 4.97
CA ILE A 29 12.46 -9.07 3.65
C ILE A 29 12.04 -10.39 3.04
N ASN A 30 11.47 -10.33 1.82
CA ASN A 30 11.14 -11.51 1.02
C ASN A 30 11.87 -11.43 -0.31
N TYR A 31 12.51 -12.52 -0.69
CA TYR A 31 13.23 -12.64 -1.94
C TYR A 31 12.58 -13.73 -2.81
N ASN A 32 12.26 -13.37 -4.04
CA ASN A 32 11.74 -14.31 -5.02
C ASN A 32 12.87 -14.88 -5.88
N SER A 33 12.71 -16.11 -6.34
CA SER A 33 13.67 -16.73 -7.28
C SER A 33 13.86 -15.85 -8.51
N PRO A 34 15.10 -15.73 -9.01
CA PRO A 34 15.38 -14.94 -10.20
C PRO A 34 14.61 -15.44 -11.42
N ASN A 35 14.18 -14.53 -12.27
CA ASN A 35 13.68 -14.82 -13.60
C ASN A 35 14.79 -14.61 -14.61
N ILE A 36 15.10 -15.64 -15.39
CA ILE A 36 16.13 -15.58 -16.44
C ILE A 36 15.45 -15.68 -17.80
N ILE A 37 15.73 -14.71 -18.66
CA ILE A 37 15.26 -14.66 -20.04
C ILE A 37 16.44 -14.97 -20.96
N ASP A 38 16.32 -16.03 -21.78
CA ASP A 38 17.22 -16.30 -22.90
C ASP A 38 16.68 -15.61 -24.15
N ARG A 39 17.31 -14.53 -24.56
CA ARG A 39 16.88 -13.72 -25.72
C ARG A 39 16.93 -14.45 -27.05
N LEU A 40 17.72 -15.51 -27.14
CA LEU A 40 17.80 -16.34 -28.35
C LEU A 40 16.71 -17.42 -28.40
N SER A 41 15.97 -17.63 -27.32
CA SER A 41 14.88 -18.61 -27.29
C SER A 41 13.57 -18.08 -27.88
N ASP A 42 13.45 -16.78 -28.14
CA ASP A 42 12.28 -16.19 -28.77
C ASP A 42 12.41 -16.25 -30.30
N PRO A 43 11.63 -17.12 -30.98
CA PRO A 43 11.71 -17.26 -32.44
C PRO A 43 11.25 -16.02 -33.22
N TYR A 44 10.60 -15.08 -32.55
CA TYR A 44 10.12 -13.81 -33.13
C TYR A 44 11.01 -12.63 -32.79
N SER A 45 12.05 -12.82 -32.01
CA SER A 45 12.99 -11.73 -31.71
C SER A 45 13.93 -11.53 -32.89
N ASN A 46 13.87 -10.34 -33.50
CA ASN A 46 14.85 -9.91 -34.50
C ASN A 46 16.19 -9.48 -33.85
N ASP A 47 16.43 -9.84 -32.62
CA ASP A 47 17.51 -9.29 -31.79
C ASP A 47 18.81 -10.15 -31.91
N THR A 48 19.19 -10.48 -33.17
CA THR A 48 20.42 -11.21 -33.47
C THR A 48 21.69 -10.43 -33.13
N GLN A 49 21.57 -9.15 -32.75
CA GLN A 49 22.68 -8.28 -32.35
C GLN A 49 22.69 -7.93 -30.85
N ALA A 50 21.91 -8.66 -30.03
CA ALA A 50 21.91 -8.40 -28.60
C ALA A 50 23.33 -8.61 -28.01
N ALA A 51 23.84 -7.56 -27.33
CA ALA A 51 25.14 -7.60 -26.66
C ALA A 51 25.20 -8.73 -25.58
N TYR A 52 24.04 -9.11 -25.05
CA TYR A 52 23.92 -10.13 -23.99
C TYR A 52 22.82 -11.14 -24.34
N ARG A 53 23.13 -12.40 -24.21
CA ARG A 53 22.18 -13.50 -24.46
C ARG A 53 21.16 -13.65 -23.34
N TYR A 54 21.60 -13.52 -22.10
CA TYR A 54 20.75 -13.73 -20.92
C TYR A 54 20.49 -12.42 -20.19
N ILE A 55 19.24 -12.24 -19.75
CA ILE A 55 18.85 -11.18 -18.85
C ILE A 55 18.30 -11.83 -17.58
N GLY A 56 18.86 -11.46 -16.45
CA GLY A 56 18.40 -11.90 -15.13
C GLY A 56 17.73 -10.74 -14.38
N THR A 57 16.58 -11.01 -13.80
CA THR A 57 15.90 -10.10 -12.89
C THR A 57 15.51 -10.84 -11.62
N ALA A 58 15.68 -10.19 -10.48
CA ALA A 58 15.23 -10.70 -9.19
C ALA A 58 14.39 -9.66 -8.48
N ASN A 59 13.32 -10.09 -7.82
CA ASN A 59 12.47 -9.22 -7.04
C ASN A 59 12.71 -9.44 -5.55
N LEU A 60 12.91 -8.34 -4.83
CA LEU A 60 13.03 -8.30 -3.39
C LEU A 60 11.91 -7.42 -2.85
N LEU A 61 11.04 -8.00 -2.03
CA LEU A 61 9.92 -7.31 -1.41
C LEU A 61 10.26 -6.97 0.03
N ILE A 62 9.99 -5.74 0.43
CA ILE A 62 10.09 -5.29 1.81
C ILE A 62 8.68 -4.99 2.31
N TYR A 63 8.27 -5.65 3.39
CA TYR A 63 7.03 -5.36 4.08
C TYR A 63 7.33 -4.89 5.51
N THR A 64 7.16 -3.60 5.75
CA THR A 64 7.45 -3.01 7.07
C THR A 64 6.28 -2.18 7.59
N GLN A 65 6.07 -2.19 8.90
CA GLN A 65 5.12 -1.29 9.57
C GLN A 65 5.69 0.12 9.78
N ASN A 66 6.99 0.30 9.57
CA ASN A 66 7.66 1.58 9.74
C ASN A 66 7.71 2.38 8.43
N VAL A 67 6.68 3.19 8.20
CA VAL A 67 6.57 4.03 7.00
C VAL A 67 7.78 4.98 6.83
N LYS A 68 8.33 5.52 7.93
CA LYS A 68 9.50 6.40 7.86
C LYS A 68 10.74 5.65 7.38
N LEU A 69 10.92 4.42 7.84
CA LEU A 69 12.00 3.55 7.40
C LEU A 69 11.86 3.25 5.91
N GLY A 70 10.66 2.84 5.46
CA GLY A 70 10.41 2.58 4.04
C GLY A 70 10.75 3.77 3.14
N LYS A 71 10.33 4.97 3.52
CA LYS A 71 10.68 6.22 2.79
C LYS A 71 12.18 6.48 2.76
N SER A 72 12.87 6.33 3.89
CA SER A 72 14.32 6.53 3.96
C SER A 72 15.09 5.53 3.07
N ILE A 73 14.60 4.30 2.94
CA ILE A 73 15.19 3.29 2.05
C ILE A 73 15.04 3.75 0.59
N LEU A 74 13.86 4.19 0.18
CA LEU A 74 13.62 4.68 -1.17
C LEU A 74 14.54 5.85 -1.55
N GLU A 75 14.79 6.77 -0.62
CA GLU A 75 15.72 7.88 -0.83
C GLU A 75 17.17 7.44 -1.00
N LYS A 76 17.57 6.34 -0.36
CA LYS A 76 18.96 5.86 -0.32
C LYS A 76 19.25 4.71 -1.29
N ILE A 77 18.24 4.11 -1.89
CA ILE A 77 18.40 2.89 -2.68
C ILE A 77 19.34 3.08 -3.89
N SER A 78 19.38 4.29 -4.43
CA SER A 78 20.32 4.65 -5.50
C SER A 78 21.79 4.46 -5.12
N SER A 79 22.10 4.39 -3.82
CA SER A 79 23.47 4.12 -3.35
C SER A 79 23.97 2.71 -3.69
N LEU A 80 23.07 1.77 -4.00
CA LEU A 80 23.39 0.43 -4.46
C LEU A 80 24.11 0.43 -5.82
N ALA A 81 23.96 1.50 -6.60
CA ALA A 81 24.72 1.68 -7.83
C ALA A 81 26.24 1.68 -7.62
N LYS A 82 26.74 1.99 -6.41
CA LYS A 82 28.16 1.89 -6.05
C LYS A 82 28.69 0.46 -6.08
N PHE A 83 27.81 -0.51 -5.95
CA PHE A 83 28.11 -1.94 -6.05
C PHE A 83 27.79 -2.50 -7.45
N GLY A 84 27.46 -1.64 -8.44
CA GLY A 84 27.06 -2.06 -9.78
C GLY A 84 25.63 -2.55 -9.89
N ILE A 85 24.85 -2.48 -8.80
CA ILE A 85 23.47 -2.98 -8.76
C ILE A 85 22.52 -1.96 -9.37
N VAL A 86 21.79 -2.39 -10.40
CA VAL A 86 20.71 -1.60 -11.03
C VAL A 86 19.40 -1.94 -10.37
N THR A 87 18.82 -0.97 -9.66
CA THR A 87 17.49 -1.10 -9.05
C THR A 87 16.43 -0.43 -9.91
N LYS A 88 15.27 -1.07 -10.05
CA LYS A 88 14.08 -0.49 -10.67
C LYS A 88 12.96 -0.51 -9.64
N ILE A 89 12.40 0.66 -9.38
CA ILE A 89 11.23 0.84 -8.51
C ILE A 89 10.33 1.85 -9.19
N ASP A 90 9.13 1.42 -9.52
CA ASP A 90 8.08 2.28 -10.08
C ASP A 90 7.11 2.68 -8.95
N ASP A 91 6.39 3.78 -9.10
CA ASP A 91 5.46 4.30 -8.06
C ASP A 91 4.37 3.29 -7.66
N TYR A 92 3.97 2.41 -8.59
CA TYR A 92 2.98 1.34 -8.31
C TYR A 92 3.58 0.11 -7.62
N ASP A 93 4.90 0.02 -7.50
CA ASP A 93 5.57 -1.02 -6.70
C ASP A 93 5.53 -0.68 -5.20
N ILE A 94 5.13 0.57 -4.87
CA ILE A 94 5.09 1.06 -3.51
C ILE A 94 3.64 1.15 -3.04
N GLU A 95 3.28 0.31 -2.08
CA GLU A 95 1.94 0.29 -1.51
C GLU A 95 1.96 0.67 -0.03
N TYR A 96 1.06 1.57 0.37
CA TYR A 96 0.84 1.92 1.76
C TYR A 96 -0.52 1.40 2.20
N LEU A 97 -0.51 0.51 3.20
CA LEU A 97 -1.71 -0.14 3.73
C LEU A 97 -2.08 0.43 5.11
N TYR A 98 -3.36 0.66 5.34
CA TYR A 98 -3.86 0.97 6.67
C TYR A 98 -4.34 -0.31 7.36
N THR A 99 -3.56 -0.83 8.31
CA THR A 99 -3.77 -2.15 8.93
C THR A 99 -4.62 -2.09 10.20
N LYS A 100 -4.88 -0.90 10.76
CA LYS A 100 -5.55 -0.71 12.06
C LYS A 100 -7.02 -0.32 11.95
N LEU A 101 -7.69 -0.65 10.84
CA LEU A 101 -9.08 -0.27 10.62
C LEU A 101 -10.01 -0.76 11.74
N ASN A 102 -9.79 -1.98 12.23
CA ASN A 102 -10.66 -2.57 13.26
C ASN A 102 -10.55 -1.84 14.60
N GLU A 103 -9.41 -1.21 14.89
CA GLU A 103 -9.22 -0.44 16.14
C GLU A 103 -10.05 0.85 16.15
N ILE A 104 -10.24 1.49 14.98
CA ILE A 104 -10.94 2.78 14.87
C ILE A 104 -12.41 2.65 14.49
N LYS A 105 -12.85 1.48 13.99
CA LYS A 105 -14.25 1.25 13.59
C LYS A 105 -15.28 1.67 14.64
N PRO A 106 -15.16 1.27 15.93
CA PRO A 106 -16.17 1.62 16.94
C PRO A 106 -16.35 3.12 17.08
N GLN A 107 -15.25 3.87 17.19
CA GLN A 107 -15.28 5.33 17.30
C GLN A 107 -15.91 5.97 16.07
N MET A 108 -15.53 5.53 14.87
CA MET A 108 -16.08 6.07 13.63
C MET A 108 -17.59 5.83 13.48
N ILE A 109 -18.07 4.65 13.93
CA ILE A 109 -19.50 4.33 13.92
C ILE A 109 -20.25 5.23 14.90
N GLU A 110 -19.69 5.45 16.10
CA GLU A 110 -20.27 6.33 17.11
C GLU A 110 -20.39 7.77 16.57
N GLU A 111 -19.34 8.32 16.01
CA GLU A 111 -19.33 9.66 15.42
C GLU A 111 -20.33 9.78 14.26
N ALA A 112 -20.37 8.78 13.37
CA ALA A 112 -21.31 8.76 12.24
C ALA A 112 -22.78 8.71 12.71
N THR A 113 -23.06 7.93 13.75
CA THR A 113 -24.39 7.82 14.35
C THR A 113 -24.81 9.11 15.04
N LEU A 114 -23.89 9.74 15.77
CA LEU A 114 -24.13 11.04 16.42
C LEU A 114 -24.42 12.13 15.38
N ASN A 115 -23.63 12.18 14.32
CA ASN A 115 -23.83 13.13 13.23
C ASN A 115 -25.16 12.95 12.52
N ALA A 116 -25.54 11.70 12.25
CA ALA A 116 -26.85 11.37 11.66
C ALA A 116 -28.00 11.81 12.56
N ARG A 117 -27.89 11.59 13.87
CA ARG A 117 -28.90 12.03 14.85
C ARG A 117 -29.02 13.56 14.91
N ASN A 118 -27.89 14.28 14.96
CA ASN A 118 -27.88 15.73 14.99
C ASN A 118 -28.52 16.33 13.73
N ALA A 119 -28.22 15.75 12.55
CA ALA A 119 -28.88 16.15 11.31
C ALA A 119 -30.39 15.89 11.35
N ALA A 120 -30.81 14.72 11.85
CA ALA A 120 -32.22 14.36 11.96
C ALA A 120 -32.99 15.29 12.93
N ILE A 121 -32.38 15.68 14.06
CA ILE A 121 -32.94 16.67 15.00
C ILE A 121 -33.17 18.00 14.27
N LYS A 122 -32.22 18.45 13.47
CA LYS A 122 -32.32 19.69 12.72
C LYS A 122 -33.48 19.66 11.73
N PHE A 123 -33.63 18.58 10.96
CA PHE A 123 -34.75 18.38 10.03
C PHE A 123 -36.10 18.34 10.76
N ALA A 124 -36.17 17.67 11.91
CA ALA A 124 -37.40 17.62 12.71
C ALA A 124 -37.83 19.05 13.18
N GLN A 125 -36.86 19.81 13.69
CA GLN A 125 -37.10 21.20 14.12
C GLN A 125 -37.57 22.11 12.96
N ASP A 126 -36.93 22.01 11.80
CA ASP A 126 -37.28 22.81 10.61
C ASP A 126 -38.68 22.47 10.07
N SER A 127 -39.21 21.27 10.36
CA SER A 127 -40.56 20.84 10.03
C SER A 127 -41.58 21.02 11.16
N ASN A 128 -41.22 21.71 12.24
CA ASN A 128 -42.05 21.86 13.47
C ASN A 128 -42.48 20.52 14.09
N SER A 129 -41.63 19.52 14.02
CA SER A 129 -41.82 18.17 14.55
C SER A 129 -40.74 17.83 15.56
N HIS A 130 -40.92 16.76 16.31
CA HIS A 130 -39.92 16.22 17.24
C HIS A 130 -39.36 14.92 16.74
N LEU A 131 -38.04 14.68 16.99
CA LEU A 131 -37.39 13.43 16.63
C LEU A 131 -37.91 12.28 17.52
N GLY A 132 -38.41 11.23 16.89
CA GLY A 132 -38.85 10.01 17.56
C GLY A 132 -37.75 8.96 17.70
N LYS A 133 -38.20 7.70 17.86
CA LYS A 133 -37.27 6.55 17.93
C LYS A 133 -36.70 6.23 16.57
N ILE A 134 -35.58 5.50 16.56
CA ILE A 134 -35.02 4.91 15.33
C ILE A 134 -36.04 3.93 14.74
N LYS A 135 -36.32 4.12 13.46
CA LYS A 135 -37.13 3.20 12.65
C LYS A 135 -36.26 2.14 11.98
N LYS A 136 -35.15 2.57 11.43
CA LYS A 136 -34.17 1.71 10.73
C LYS A 136 -32.79 2.31 10.84
N ALA A 137 -31.79 1.46 10.96
CA ALA A 137 -30.39 1.88 10.90
C ALA A 137 -29.62 0.91 9.98
N SER A 138 -28.77 1.45 9.14
CA SER A 138 -27.84 0.68 8.33
C SER A 138 -26.49 1.38 8.27
N GLN A 139 -25.44 0.57 8.26
CA GLN A 139 -24.09 1.06 8.16
C GLN A 139 -23.52 0.66 6.79
N GLY A 140 -22.97 1.61 6.07
CA GLY A 140 -22.26 1.38 4.83
C GLY A 140 -20.86 0.80 5.06
N GLN A 141 -20.21 0.43 3.97
CA GLN A 141 -18.85 -0.05 4.00
C GLN A 141 -17.87 1.06 4.37
N PHE A 142 -16.78 0.69 5.03
CA PHE A 142 -15.65 1.57 5.21
C PHE A 142 -14.87 1.67 3.90
N SER A 143 -14.58 2.88 3.48
CA SER A 143 -13.68 3.14 2.35
C SER A 143 -12.38 3.75 2.87
N ILE A 144 -11.27 3.27 2.31
CA ILE A 144 -9.92 3.78 2.59
C ILE A 144 -9.34 4.27 1.28
N SER A 145 -8.89 5.50 1.26
CA SER A 145 -8.24 6.11 0.10
C SER A 145 -6.99 6.86 0.51
N ASN A 146 -6.10 7.12 -0.43
CA ASN A 146 -5.01 8.06 -0.18
C ASN A 146 -5.58 9.46 0.02
N ARG A 147 -5.01 10.25 0.93
CA ARG A 147 -5.39 11.64 1.13
C ARG A 147 -5.19 12.45 -0.16
N ASP A 148 -4.04 12.28 -0.78
CA ASP A 148 -3.66 12.90 -2.05
C ASP A 148 -2.54 12.07 -2.72
N LYS A 149 -2.20 12.45 -3.97
CA LYS A 149 -1.17 11.75 -4.76
C LYS A 149 0.25 11.92 -4.20
N ASN A 150 0.53 13.02 -3.53
CA ASN A 150 1.88 13.34 -3.02
C ASN A 150 2.14 12.72 -1.65
N THR A 151 1.08 12.34 -0.94
CA THR A 151 1.17 11.75 0.39
C THR A 151 0.37 10.44 0.49
N PRO A 152 0.68 9.42 -0.34
CA PRO A 152 -0.09 8.18 -0.39
C PRO A 152 0.00 7.36 0.92
N TYR A 153 0.95 7.68 1.78
CA TYR A 153 1.11 7.11 3.12
C TYR A 153 0.16 7.72 4.16
N ILE A 154 -0.58 8.79 3.81
CA ILE A 154 -1.66 9.34 4.64
C ILE A 154 -2.98 8.87 4.05
N LYS A 155 -3.80 8.20 4.89
CA LYS A 155 -5.08 7.66 4.45
C LYS A 155 -6.24 8.50 4.96
N THR A 156 -7.26 8.63 4.12
CA THR A 156 -8.59 9.11 4.49
C THR A 156 -9.50 7.91 4.63
N ILE A 157 -10.13 7.79 5.78
CA ILE A 157 -11.06 6.70 6.06
C ILE A 157 -12.45 7.31 6.21
N ARG A 158 -13.42 6.74 5.51
CA ARG A 158 -14.80 7.21 5.49
C ARG A 158 -15.75 6.07 5.77
N VAL A 159 -16.78 6.36 6.55
CA VAL A 159 -17.95 5.50 6.74
C VAL A 159 -19.22 6.35 6.61
N VAL A 160 -20.29 5.76 6.09
CA VAL A 160 -21.60 6.39 6.01
C VAL A 160 -22.58 5.54 6.80
N SER A 161 -23.26 6.15 7.78
CA SER A 161 -24.39 5.54 8.48
C SER A 161 -25.68 6.19 8.00
N THR A 162 -26.67 5.36 7.66
CA THR A 162 -28.02 5.84 7.29
C THR A 162 -28.97 5.42 8.37
N ILE A 163 -29.67 6.40 8.98
CA ILE A 163 -30.57 6.18 10.08
C ILE A 163 -31.90 6.88 9.77
N GLU A 164 -32.96 6.09 9.76
CA GLU A 164 -34.34 6.58 9.66
C GLU A 164 -34.94 6.71 11.06
N TYR A 165 -35.60 7.83 11.32
CA TYR A 165 -36.28 8.10 12.57
C TYR A 165 -37.78 8.30 12.33
N TYR A 166 -38.58 8.00 13.32
CA TYR A 166 -39.95 8.47 13.35
C TYR A 166 -39.96 9.95 13.73
N LEU A 167 -40.92 10.69 13.17
CA LEU A 167 -41.24 12.04 13.64
C LEU A 167 -42.47 11.94 14.59
N LYS A 168 -42.52 12.87 15.53
CA LYS A 168 -43.62 13.07 16.46
C LYS A 168 -44.09 14.51 16.32
N ASP A 169 -45.38 14.69 16.32
CA ASP A 169 -46.01 16.01 16.37
C ASP A 169 -45.81 16.68 17.73
#